data_4d39b37598ad6bfcf05dd8b7d2f19dab
#
_entry.id   4d39b37598ad6bfcf05dd8b7d2f19dab
#
_cell.length_a   1.000
_cell.length_b   1.000
_cell.length_c   1.000
_cell.angle_alpha   90.00
_cell.angle_beta   90.00
_cell.angle_gamma   90.00
#
_symmetry.space_group_name_H-M   'P 1'
#
loop_
_entity.id
_entity.type
_entity.pdbx_description
1 polymer ?
#
loop_
_entity_poly.entity_id
_entity_poly.type
_entity_poly.pdbx_seq_one_letter_code
_entity_poly.pdbx_strand_id
1 'polypeptide(L)'
;MIAGWSSLVARQAHNLKVVGSNPTPATKMTNSIRNITIIAHVDHGKTTLIDNLMKQSGTFRANEIVEERIMDSGELEKERGITILAKPTSINWKESRINIIDTPGHRDFAAEVERVLHMADGALLLIDSAEGVMPQTKFVLSKALKQGLKPIVVINKLDKQDQRANEVLDETFDLFVSLDANEEQLEFPVLYASGRSGWASKEIDGPRENLQPLLNLIIEHVKPSTFDKTKPFAMLSTLLYADSFLGRSLVGRIAQGTAKANQQIKAIDL
;
A
#
# COMPACT_ATOMS: atom_id res chain seq x y z
N MET A 1 -6.76 16.19 -26.63
CA MET A 1 -6.52 15.07 -27.55
C MET A 1 -5.55 14.10 -26.92
N ILE A 2 -6.00 12.88 -26.75
CA ILE A 2 -5.34 11.62 -26.48
C ILE A 2 -4.80 11.45 -25.06
N ALA A 3 -5.70 11.05 -24.16
CA ALA A 3 -5.34 10.18 -23.05
C ALA A 3 -5.83 8.77 -23.44
N GLY A 4 -5.00 8.00 -24.06
CA GLY A 4 -5.40 6.68 -24.49
C GLY A 4 -4.27 5.72 -24.57
N TRP A 5 -3.63 5.42 -23.44
CA TRP A 5 -2.78 4.23 -23.37
C TRP A 5 -2.66 3.84 -21.91
N SER A 6 -3.44 2.87 -21.55
CA SER A 6 -3.35 2.31 -20.20
C SER A 6 -2.93 0.87 -20.31
N SER A 7 -1.71 0.56 -19.85
CA SER A 7 -1.34 -0.78 -19.45
C SER A 7 -2.28 -1.28 -18.34
N LEU A 8 -2.32 -2.56 -18.06
CA LEU A 8 -3.07 -3.08 -16.90
C LEU A 8 -2.69 -2.32 -15.62
N VAL A 9 -1.40 -2.00 -15.47
CA VAL A 9 -0.86 -1.21 -14.35
C VAL A 9 -1.34 0.24 -14.40
N ALA A 10 -1.35 0.87 -15.57
CA ALA A 10 -1.88 2.22 -15.73
C ALA A 10 -3.41 2.27 -15.58
N ARG A 11 -4.13 1.20 -15.92
CA ARG A 11 -5.56 1.08 -15.65
C ARG A 11 -5.86 0.98 -14.16
N GLN A 12 -5.04 0.25 -13.41
CA GLN A 12 -5.15 0.15 -11.96
C GLN A 12 -4.74 1.47 -11.28
N ALA A 13 -3.70 2.14 -11.78
CA ALA A 13 -3.22 3.40 -11.22
C ALA A 13 -4.15 4.60 -11.54
N HIS A 14 -4.88 4.59 -12.66
CA HIS A 14 -5.67 5.75 -13.10
C HIS A 14 -7.18 5.55 -13.12
N ASN A 15 -7.67 4.34 -12.95
CA ASN A 15 -9.12 4.04 -12.99
C ASN A 15 -9.85 4.67 -14.20
N LEU A 16 -9.13 4.86 -15.32
CA LEU A 16 -9.64 5.44 -16.55
C LEU A 16 -10.02 4.30 -17.49
N LYS A 17 -11.22 3.76 -17.33
CA LYS A 17 -11.84 3.00 -18.41
C LYS A 17 -12.35 3.98 -19.45
N VAL A 18 -11.85 3.87 -20.66
CA VAL A 18 -12.48 4.49 -21.84
C VAL A 18 -13.81 3.77 -22.04
N VAL A 19 -14.90 4.44 -21.75
CA VAL A 19 -16.25 3.99 -22.05
C VAL A 19 -16.69 4.70 -23.32
N GLY A 20 -16.56 4.00 -24.44
CA GLY A 20 -16.91 4.55 -25.75
C GLY A 20 -15.93 5.59 -26.30
N SER A 21 -16.30 6.27 -27.37
CA SER A 21 -15.50 7.27 -28.05
C SER A 21 -15.36 8.62 -27.34
N ASN A 22 -16.04 8.81 -26.19
CA ASN A 22 -15.94 10.00 -25.37
C ASN A 22 -15.13 9.71 -24.11
N PRO A 23 -14.01 10.38 -23.87
CA PRO A 23 -13.29 10.27 -22.60
C PRO A 23 -14.18 10.81 -21.48
N THR A 24 -14.42 10.01 -20.46
CA THR A 24 -15.04 10.49 -19.22
C THR A 24 -14.19 11.65 -18.68
N PRO A 25 -14.79 12.76 -18.22
CA PRO A 25 -14.02 13.85 -17.63
C PRO A 25 -13.15 13.30 -16.53
N ALA A 26 -11.88 13.74 -16.52
CA ALA A 26 -10.90 13.34 -15.51
C ALA A 26 -11.56 13.41 -14.13
N THR A 27 -11.52 12.29 -13.43
CA THR A 27 -12.04 12.17 -12.06
C THR A 27 -11.64 13.41 -11.27
N LYS A 28 -12.60 14.03 -10.55
CA LYS A 28 -12.38 15.18 -9.66
C LYS A 28 -10.98 15.07 -9.04
N MET A 29 -10.17 16.13 -9.21
CA MET A 29 -8.85 16.18 -8.58
C MET A 29 -9.01 15.87 -7.10
N THR A 30 -8.49 14.73 -6.68
CA THR A 30 -8.46 14.37 -5.27
C THR A 30 -7.57 15.39 -4.59
N ASN A 31 -8.11 16.10 -3.61
CA ASN A 31 -7.41 17.20 -2.95
C ASN A 31 -6.20 16.72 -2.11
N SER A 32 -6.12 15.42 -1.83
CA SER A 32 -5.02 14.87 -1.05
C SER A 32 -4.63 13.45 -1.49
N ILE A 33 -3.33 13.23 -1.59
CA ILE A 33 -2.74 11.93 -1.93
C ILE A 33 -1.99 11.42 -0.70
N ARG A 34 -2.11 10.14 -0.41
CA ARG A 34 -1.33 9.43 0.60
C ARG A 34 -0.72 8.19 -0.02
N ASN A 35 0.56 8.03 0.20
CA ASN A 35 1.29 6.85 -0.24
C ASN A 35 1.60 6.01 0.99
N ILE A 36 1.08 4.80 1.04
CA ILE A 36 1.32 3.88 2.15
C ILE A 36 2.00 2.62 1.64
N THR A 37 2.88 2.07 2.45
CA THR A 37 3.46 0.74 2.25
C THR A 37 2.87 -0.23 3.25
N ILE A 38 2.73 -1.50 2.86
CA ILE A 38 2.29 -2.54 3.78
C ILE A 38 3.46 -3.44 4.13
N ILE A 39 3.80 -3.46 5.41
CA ILE A 39 4.84 -4.30 6.00
C ILE A 39 4.16 -5.49 6.67
N ALA A 40 4.46 -6.69 6.22
CA ALA A 40 3.91 -7.91 6.78
C ALA A 40 4.88 -9.07 6.60
N HIS A 41 4.81 -10.04 7.51
CA HIS A 41 5.41 -11.34 7.28
C HIS A 41 4.62 -12.11 6.21
N VAL A 42 5.27 -13.10 5.59
CA VAL A 42 4.60 -14.05 4.69
C VAL A 42 3.41 -14.66 5.44
N ASP A 43 2.30 -14.85 4.76
CA ASP A 43 1.06 -15.42 5.29
C ASP A 43 0.33 -14.63 6.38
N HIS A 44 0.79 -13.44 6.81
CA HIS A 44 0.05 -12.56 7.72
C HIS A 44 -1.23 -11.96 7.12
N GLY A 45 -1.53 -12.25 5.84
CA GLY A 45 -2.78 -11.87 5.18
C GLY A 45 -2.74 -10.54 4.44
N LYS A 46 -1.54 -10.08 4.04
CA LYS A 46 -1.33 -8.83 3.31
C LYS A 46 -2.18 -8.74 2.04
N THR A 47 -2.03 -9.69 1.11
CA THR A 47 -2.76 -9.72 -0.16
C THR A 47 -4.27 -9.77 0.06
N THR A 48 -4.73 -10.60 1.00
CA THR A 48 -6.16 -10.73 1.35
C THR A 48 -6.74 -9.42 1.88
N LEU A 49 -5.99 -8.70 2.71
CA LEU A 49 -6.41 -7.39 3.23
C LEU A 49 -6.51 -6.36 2.10
N ILE A 50 -5.51 -6.30 1.22
CA ILE A 50 -5.51 -5.37 0.07
C ILE A 50 -6.69 -5.65 -0.85
N ASP A 51 -6.94 -6.91 -1.20
CA ASP A 51 -8.07 -7.31 -2.06
C ASP A 51 -9.41 -6.84 -1.47
N ASN A 52 -9.62 -7.01 -0.16
CA ASN A 52 -10.84 -6.55 0.49
C ASN A 52 -10.91 -5.01 0.63
N LEU A 53 -9.79 -4.32 0.86
CA LEU A 53 -9.75 -2.86 0.80
C LEU A 53 -10.16 -2.34 -0.59
N MET A 54 -9.64 -2.95 -1.66
CA MET A 54 -10.00 -2.59 -3.02
C MET A 54 -11.47 -2.85 -3.33
N LYS A 55 -12.03 -3.99 -2.89
CA LYS A 55 -13.45 -4.33 -3.05
C LYS A 55 -14.35 -3.30 -2.33
N GLN A 56 -14.03 -2.99 -1.07
CA GLN A 56 -14.87 -2.11 -0.25
C GLN A 56 -14.71 -0.62 -0.56
N SER A 57 -13.60 -0.20 -1.15
CA SER A 57 -13.40 1.19 -1.60
C SER A 57 -14.18 1.56 -2.85
N GLY A 58 -14.91 0.61 -3.47
CA GLY A 58 -15.64 0.86 -4.72
C GLY A 58 -14.73 1.00 -5.95
N THR A 59 -13.51 0.52 -5.88
CA THR A 59 -12.54 0.57 -6.99
C THR A 59 -12.99 -0.30 -8.16
N PHE A 60 -13.73 -1.37 -7.89
CA PHE A 60 -14.32 -2.26 -8.89
C PHE A 60 -15.79 -1.94 -9.17
N ARG A 61 -16.24 -2.19 -10.39
CA ARG A 61 -17.66 -2.11 -10.73
C ARG A 61 -18.41 -3.28 -10.10
N ALA A 62 -19.69 -3.06 -9.74
CA ALA A 62 -20.54 -4.06 -9.09
C ALA A 62 -20.63 -5.42 -9.83
N ASN A 63 -20.37 -5.44 -11.15
CA ASN A 63 -20.44 -6.64 -12.00
C ASN A 63 -19.05 -7.11 -12.48
N GLU A 64 -17.96 -6.61 -11.92
CA GLU A 64 -16.61 -7.03 -12.29
C GLU A 64 -16.24 -8.28 -11.49
N ILE A 65 -15.98 -9.39 -12.18
CA ILE A 65 -15.44 -10.59 -11.55
C ILE A 65 -14.01 -10.25 -11.13
N VAL A 66 -13.83 -10.15 -9.85
CA VAL A 66 -12.53 -9.84 -9.25
C VAL A 66 -11.85 -11.17 -8.93
N GLU A 67 -10.78 -11.49 -9.65
CA GLU A 67 -9.94 -12.64 -9.31
C GLU A 67 -9.36 -12.46 -7.90
N GLU A 68 -9.24 -13.54 -7.15
CA GLU A 68 -8.49 -13.52 -5.89
C GLU A 68 -7.00 -13.24 -6.17
N ARG A 69 -6.33 -12.55 -5.24
CA ARG A 69 -4.91 -12.16 -5.35
C ARG A 69 -4.60 -11.25 -6.54
N ILE A 70 -5.38 -10.20 -6.69
CA ILE A 70 -5.23 -9.21 -7.77
C ILE A 70 -3.79 -8.68 -7.85
N MET A 71 -3.13 -8.53 -6.73
CA MET A 71 -1.77 -8.02 -6.64
C MET A 71 -0.71 -9.06 -7.00
N ASP A 72 -0.93 -10.34 -6.72
CA ASP A 72 0.01 -11.44 -7.01
C ASP A 72 -0.29 -12.02 -8.40
N SER A 73 -0.09 -11.22 -9.46
CA SER A 73 -0.41 -11.59 -10.84
C SER A 73 0.68 -12.39 -11.56
N GLY A 74 1.90 -12.47 -11.02
CA GLY A 74 3.01 -13.23 -11.56
C GLY A 74 2.81 -14.74 -11.40
N GLU A 75 3.18 -15.55 -12.40
CA GLU A 75 3.06 -17.01 -12.32
C GLU A 75 3.83 -17.58 -11.12
N LEU A 76 5.05 -17.11 -10.87
CA LEU A 76 5.87 -17.50 -9.72
C LEU A 76 5.28 -17.02 -8.38
N GLU A 77 4.64 -15.86 -8.34
CA GLU A 77 3.97 -15.35 -7.15
C GLU A 77 2.74 -16.20 -6.81
N LYS A 78 1.97 -16.58 -7.85
CA LYS A 78 0.81 -17.48 -7.70
C LYS A 78 1.22 -18.87 -7.25
N GLU A 79 2.29 -19.42 -7.83
CA GLU A 79 2.81 -20.76 -7.48
C GLU A 79 3.35 -20.81 -6.05
N ARG A 80 4.15 -19.81 -5.65
CA ARG A 80 4.79 -19.77 -4.33
C ARG A 80 3.94 -19.12 -3.25
N GLY A 81 2.86 -18.45 -3.61
CA GLY A 81 1.99 -17.73 -2.68
C GLY A 81 2.62 -16.51 -2.01
N ILE A 82 3.70 -15.96 -2.57
CA ILE A 82 4.43 -14.83 -2.00
C ILE A 82 4.51 -13.68 -3.01
N THR A 83 4.51 -12.43 -2.51
CA THR A 83 4.80 -11.25 -3.33
C THR A 83 6.30 -11.18 -3.60
N ILE A 84 6.68 -11.16 -4.87
CA ILE A 84 8.09 -11.04 -5.32
C ILE A 84 8.41 -9.61 -5.72
N LEU A 85 7.53 -8.98 -6.52
CA LEU A 85 7.70 -7.62 -6.99
C LEU A 85 6.74 -6.67 -6.27
N ALA A 86 7.25 -5.54 -5.82
CA ALA A 86 6.43 -4.49 -5.26
C ALA A 86 5.47 -3.94 -6.32
N LYS A 87 4.20 -3.83 -5.98
CA LYS A 87 3.16 -3.36 -6.91
C LYS A 87 2.38 -2.19 -6.30
N PRO A 88 2.34 -1.04 -6.98
CA PRO A 88 1.48 0.04 -6.57
C PRO A 88 0.05 -0.18 -7.03
N THR A 89 -0.89 -0.02 -6.13
CA THR A 89 -2.32 0.10 -6.45
C THR A 89 -2.88 1.38 -5.86
N SER A 90 -4.05 1.80 -6.32
CA SER A 90 -4.67 3.03 -5.84
C SER A 90 -6.14 2.81 -5.57
N ILE A 91 -6.59 3.32 -4.44
CA ILE A 91 -7.99 3.38 -4.06
C ILE A 91 -8.39 4.83 -3.81
N ASN A 92 -9.66 5.13 -4.09
CA ASN A 92 -10.23 6.43 -3.75
C ASN A 92 -11.14 6.23 -2.52
N TRP A 93 -10.90 7.02 -1.48
CA TRP A 93 -11.72 7.00 -0.29
C TRP A 93 -12.06 8.42 0.14
N LYS A 94 -13.36 8.74 0.18
CA LYS A 94 -13.84 10.11 0.36
C LYS A 94 -13.19 11.04 -0.70
N GLU A 95 -12.57 12.13 -0.28
CA GLU A 95 -11.88 13.08 -1.18
C GLU A 95 -10.37 12.81 -1.30
N SER A 96 -9.92 11.65 -0.84
CA SER A 96 -8.51 11.28 -0.82
C SER A 96 -8.21 10.11 -1.76
N ARG A 97 -7.02 10.14 -2.32
CA ARG A 97 -6.44 9.02 -3.04
C ARG A 97 -5.39 8.35 -2.16
N ILE A 98 -5.55 7.08 -1.91
CA ILE A 98 -4.59 6.27 -1.17
C ILE A 98 -3.88 5.36 -2.17
N ASN A 99 -2.59 5.57 -2.36
CA ASN A 99 -1.74 4.66 -3.11
C ASN A 99 -1.16 3.66 -2.13
N ILE A 100 -1.41 2.39 -2.39
CA ILE A 100 -0.92 1.27 -1.60
C ILE A 100 0.22 0.63 -2.38
N ILE A 101 1.39 0.56 -1.76
CA ILE A 101 2.57 -0.08 -2.34
C ILE A 101 2.76 -1.40 -1.62
N ASP A 102 2.43 -2.48 -2.31
CA ASP A 102 2.63 -3.82 -1.79
C ASP A 102 4.11 -4.17 -1.79
N THR A 103 4.66 -4.55 -0.64
CA THR A 103 6.08 -4.86 -0.49
C THR A 103 6.31 -6.35 -0.34
N PRO A 104 7.38 -6.89 -0.94
CA PRO A 104 7.80 -8.25 -0.66
C PRO A 104 8.02 -8.47 0.84
N GLY A 105 7.52 -9.60 1.35
CA GLY A 105 7.71 -9.97 2.76
C GLY A 105 8.99 -10.75 3.04
N HIS A 106 9.72 -11.20 2.01
CA HIS A 106 10.87 -12.09 2.17
C HIS A 106 12.21 -11.31 2.25
N ARG A 107 13.14 -11.79 3.12
CA ARG A 107 14.46 -11.14 3.34
C ARG A 107 15.29 -10.98 2.08
N ASP A 108 15.15 -11.88 1.11
CA ASP A 108 15.92 -11.85 -0.13
C ASP A 108 15.63 -10.60 -0.98
N PHE A 109 14.50 -9.92 -0.72
CA PHE A 109 14.08 -8.71 -1.43
C PHE A 109 14.33 -7.43 -0.64
N ALA A 110 15.26 -7.44 0.31
CA ALA A 110 15.56 -6.31 1.19
C ALA A 110 15.84 -4.99 0.45
N ALA A 111 16.58 -5.06 -0.66
CA ALA A 111 16.90 -3.87 -1.46
C ALA A 111 15.66 -3.28 -2.15
N GLU A 112 14.71 -4.12 -2.57
CA GLU A 112 13.46 -3.67 -3.15
C GLU A 112 12.56 -3.02 -2.12
N VAL A 113 12.47 -3.63 -0.93
CA VAL A 113 11.75 -3.06 0.21
C VAL A 113 12.27 -1.65 0.53
N GLU A 114 13.58 -1.46 0.62
CA GLU A 114 14.18 -0.16 0.93
C GLU A 114 13.83 0.92 -0.13
N ARG A 115 13.87 0.56 -1.41
CA ARG A 115 13.47 1.47 -2.50
C ARG A 115 12.00 1.84 -2.40
N VAL A 116 11.12 0.88 -2.08
CA VAL A 116 9.68 1.10 -1.95
C VAL A 116 9.35 2.01 -0.77
N LEU A 117 10.04 1.86 0.35
CA LEU A 117 9.83 2.70 1.53
C LEU A 117 10.03 4.19 1.21
N HIS A 118 10.95 4.55 0.31
CA HIS A 118 11.15 5.94 -0.12
C HIS A 118 9.96 6.55 -0.87
N MET A 119 9.05 5.72 -1.38
CA MET A 119 7.83 6.22 -2.03
C MET A 119 6.69 6.49 -1.04
N ALA A 120 6.78 5.96 0.18
CA ALA A 120 5.69 5.99 1.15
C ALA A 120 5.71 7.27 2.02
N ASP A 121 4.53 7.67 2.47
CA ASP A 121 4.30 8.73 3.46
C ASP A 121 3.96 8.13 4.84
N GLY A 122 3.54 6.86 4.87
CA GLY A 122 3.24 6.09 6.07
C GLY A 122 3.38 4.59 5.83
N ALA A 123 3.38 3.82 6.91
CA ALA A 123 3.50 2.37 6.88
C ALA A 123 2.33 1.70 7.61
N LEU A 124 1.79 0.65 7.01
CA LEU A 124 0.83 -0.25 7.66
C LEU A 124 1.58 -1.51 8.08
N LEU A 125 1.72 -1.73 9.37
CA LEU A 125 2.33 -2.93 9.94
C LEU A 125 1.25 -3.96 10.22
N LEU A 126 1.24 -5.04 9.45
CA LEU A 126 0.26 -6.11 9.56
C LEU A 126 0.86 -7.30 10.29
N ILE A 127 0.24 -7.71 11.41
CA ILE A 127 0.71 -8.79 12.27
C ILE A 127 -0.41 -9.81 12.45
N ASP A 128 -0.10 -11.09 12.33
CA ASP A 128 -1.03 -12.18 12.64
C ASP A 128 -1.25 -12.25 14.16
N SER A 129 -2.51 -12.29 14.58
CA SER A 129 -2.89 -12.32 16.01
C SER A 129 -2.51 -13.60 16.75
N ALA A 130 -2.20 -14.68 16.06
CA ALA A 130 -1.74 -15.94 16.65
C ALA A 130 -0.21 -16.07 16.61
N GLU A 131 0.43 -15.74 15.47
CA GLU A 131 1.86 -15.89 15.30
C GLU A 131 2.67 -14.77 15.98
N GLY A 132 2.14 -13.54 15.97
CA GLY A 132 2.82 -12.39 16.54
C GLY A 132 3.94 -11.82 15.66
N VAL A 133 4.93 -11.20 16.29
CA VAL A 133 6.01 -10.50 15.61
C VAL A 133 7.06 -11.49 15.09
N MET A 134 7.37 -11.41 13.79
CA MET A 134 8.31 -12.29 13.12
C MET A 134 9.64 -11.58 12.78
N PRO A 135 10.78 -12.30 12.73
CA PRO A 135 12.10 -11.68 12.51
C PRO A 135 12.24 -10.88 11.23
N GLN A 136 11.53 -11.27 10.16
CA GLN A 136 11.57 -10.55 8.88
C GLN A 136 10.89 -9.17 8.97
N THR A 137 9.81 -9.08 9.76
CA THR A 137 9.12 -7.83 10.06
C THR A 137 10.04 -6.83 10.74
N LYS A 138 10.90 -7.29 11.66
CA LYS A 138 11.87 -6.45 12.38
C LYS A 138 12.79 -5.68 11.43
N PHE A 139 13.32 -6.34 10.39
CA PHE A 139 14.21 -5.70 9.42
C PHE A 139 13.51 -4.57 8.66
N VAL A 140 12.33 -4.87 8.07
CA VAL A 140 11.58 -3.90 7.26
C VAL A 140 11.09 -2.73 8.12
N LEU A 141 10.59 -3.02 9.32
CA LEU A 141 10.15 -2.01 10.26
C LEU A 141 11.30 -1.09 10.69
N SER A 142 12.48 -1.64 11.01
CA SER A 142 13.67 -0.84 11.35
C SER A 142 14.02 0.18 10.24
N LYS A 143 13.92 -0.23 8.97
CA LYS A 143 14.17 0.68 7.84
C LYS A 143 13.08 1.74 7.71
N ALA A 144 11.81 1.38 7.91
CA ALA A 144 10.69 2.31 7.88
C ALA A 144 10.79 3.37 8.98
N LEU A 145 11.11 2.96 10.22
CA LEU A 145 11.29 3.87 11.35
C LEU A 145 12.46 4.84 11.14
N LYS A 146 13.60 4.36 10.64
CA LYS A 146 14.76 5.20 10.31
C LYS A 146 14.48 6.23 9.21
N GLN A 147 13.53 5.96 8.31
CA GLN A 147 13.07 6.93 7.31
C GLN A 147 12.01 7.91 7.87
N GLY A 148 11.67 7.81 9.15
CA GLY A 148 10.69 8.66 9.81
C GLY A 148 9.24 8.34 9.44
N LEU A 149 8.96 7.17 8.87
CA LEU A 149 7.59 6.77 8.60
C LEU A 149 6.85 6.54 9.91
N LYS A 150 5.59 7.02 9.96
CA LYS A 150 4.68 6.77 11.08
C LYS A 150 3.87 5.52 10.79
N PRO A 151 4.04 4.45 11.60
CA PRO A 151 3.32 3.21 11.38
C PRO A 151 1.89 3.27 11.92
N ILE A 152 1.00 2.51 11.27
CA ILE A 152 -0.29 2.08 11.77
C ILE A 152 -0.17 0.58 12.00
N VAL A 153 -0.47 0.09 13.20
CA VAL A 153 -0.44 -1.35 13.51
C VAL A 153 -1.81 -1.96 13.25
N VAL A 154 -1.85 -3.07 12.53
CA VAL A 154 -3.07 -3.87 12.32
C VAL A 154 -2.80 -5.29 12.77
N ILE A 155 -3.45 -5.69 13.86
CA ILE A 155 -3.46 -7.06 14.36
C ILE A 155 -4.55 -7.81 13.61
N ASN A 156 -4.13 -8.69 12.70
CA ASN A 156 -4.98 -9.37 11.74
C ASN A 156 -5.31 -10.80 12.17
N LYS A 157 -6.29 -11.37 11.49
CA LYS A 157 -6.77 -12.75 11.68
C LYS A 157 -7.42 -12.98 13.07
N LEU A 158 -8.12 -11.98 13.60
CA LEU A 158 -8.90 -12.11 14.83
C LEU A 158 -10.06 -13.12 14.72
N ASP A 159 -10.31 -13.64 13.53
CA ASP A 159 -11.24 -14.74 13.29
C ASP A 159 -10.68 -16.12 13.67
N LYS A 160 -9.37 -16.22 13.97
CA LYS A 160 -8.75 -17.46 14.45
C LYS A 160 -9.12 -17.75 15.91
N GLN A 161 -9.24 -19.04 16.26
CA GLN A 161 -9.54 -19.48 17.62
C GLN A 161 -8.35 -19.34 18.59
N ASP A 162 -7.13 -19.44 18.06
CA ASP A 162 -5.86 -19.37 18.78
C ASP A 162 -5.26 -17.95 18.82
N GLN A 163 -6.09 -16.94 18.56
CA GLN A 163 -5.66 -15.54 18.62
C GLN A 163 -5.28 -15.12 20.05
N ARG A 164 -4.19 -14.35 20.17
CA ARG A 164 -3.66 -13.79 21.42
C ARG A 164 -3.33 -12.30 21.24
N ALA A 165 -4.29 -11.55 20.74
CA ALA A 165 -4.10 -10.19 20.24
C ALA A 165 -3.50 -9.21 21.26
N ASN A 166 -3.82 -9.34 22.56
CA ASN A 166 -3.23 -8.50 23.60
C ASN A 166 -1.73 -8.76 23.76
N GLU A 167 -1.32 -10.03 23.82
CA GLU A 167 0.09 -10.40 23.92
C GLU A 167 0.87 -9.95 22.67
N VAL A 168 0.26 -10.08 21.48
CA VAL A 168 0.85 -9.63 20.22
C VAL A 168 1.00 -8.10 20.19
N LEU A 169 0.10 -7.35 20.80
CA LEU A 169 0.25 -5.92 20.95
C LEU A 169 1.46 -5.56 21.82
N ASP A 170 1.61 -6.24 22.95
CA ASP A 170 2.76 -6.05 23.85
C ASP A 170 4.07 -6.40 23.16
N GLU A 171 4.13 -7.56 22.47
CA GLU A 171 5.29 -7.96 21.64
C GLU A 171 5.63 -6.91 20.57
N THR A 172 4.59 -6.31 19.98
CA THR A 172 4.76 -5.26 18.97
C THR A 172 5.37 -4.00 19.58
N PHE A 173 4.88 -3.58 20.75
CA PHE A 173 5.42 -2.43 21.47
C PHE A 173 6.88 -2.67 21.85
N ASP A 174 7.23 -3.84 22.40
CA ASP A 174 8.59 -4.22 22.71
C ASP A 174 9.50 -4.22 21.49
N LEU A 175 8.97 -4.66 20.33
CA LEU A 175 9.70 -4.57 19.07
C LEU A 175 10.04 -3.12 18.72
N PHE A 176 9.08 -2.18 18.79
CA PHE A 176 9.33 -0.77 18.50
C PHE A 176 10.39 -0.17 19.42
N VAL A 177 10.30 -0.45 20.72
CA VAL A 177 11.32 -0.05 21.72
C VAL A 177 12.69 -0.63 21.34
N SER A 178 12.75 -1.91 20.98
CA SER A 178 14.01 -2.57 20.57
C SER A 178 14.63 -2.02 19.29
N LEU A 179 13.88 -1.27 18.51
CA LEU A 179 14.29 -0.63 17.25
C LEU A 179 14.58 0.86 17.41
N ASP A 180 14.65 1.36 18.64
CA ASP A 180 14.90 2.78 18.97
C ASP A 180 13.86 3.71 18.33
N ALA A 181 12.59 3.31 18.31
CA ALA A 181 11.48 4.14 17.85
C ALA A 181 11.38 5.41 18.73
N ASN A 182 11.14 6.55 18.10
CA ASN A 182 10.92 7.80 18.83
C ASN A 182 9.51 7.88 19.45
N GLU A 183 9.28 8.88 20.33
CA GLU A 183 7.98 9.04 21.01
C GLU A 183 6.79 9.06 20.04
N GLU A 184 6.88 9.83 18.93
CA GLU A 184 5.81 9.89 17.93
C GLU A 184 5.56 8.54 17.23
N GLN A 185 6.56 7.68 17.14
CA GLN A 185 6.44 6.36 16.54
C GLN A 185 5.96 5.31 17.54
N LEU A 186 6.18 5.51 18.84
CA LEU A 186 5.64 4.68 19.92
C LEU A 186 4.14 4.93 20.16
N GLU A 187 3.65 6.12 19.82
CA GLU A 187 2.22 6.48 19.85
C GLU A 187 1.48 5.96 18.58
N PHE A 188 1.81 4.78 18.10
CA PHE A 188 1.17 4.22 16.93
C PHE A 188 -0.30 3.84 17.19
N PRO A 189 -1.23 4.18 16.29
CA PRO A 189 -2.60 3.71 16.39
C PRO A 189 -2.69 2.22 16.04
N VAL A 190 -3.59 1.53 16.72
CA VAL A 190 -3.82 0.09 16.56
C VAL A 190 -5.24 -0.17 16.04
N LEU A 191 -5.36 -1.13 15.13
CA LEU A 191 -6.62 -1.71 14.71
C LEU A 191 -6.56 -3.24 14.80
N TYR A 192 -7.68 -3.82 15.12
CA TYR A 192 -7.91 -5.25 15.13
C TYR A 192 -8.73 -5.63 13.92
N ALA A 193 -8.30 -6.65 13.16
CA ALA A 193 -8.91 -6.94 11.88
C ALA A 193 -9.03 -8.43 11.56
N SER A 194 -9.95 -8.75 10.67
CA SER A 194 -9.91 -9.96 9.86
C SER A 194 -9.91 -9.55 8.38
N GLY A 195 -8.73 -9.60 7.77
CA GLY A 195 -8.58 -9.33 6.33
C GLY A 195 -9.43 -10.28 5.49
N ARG A 196 -9.61 -11.53 5.94
CA ARG A 196 -10.44 -12.54 5.25
C ARG A 196 -11.92 -12.19 5.33
N SER A 197 -12.42 -11.84 6.51
CA SER A 197 -13.83 -11.49 6.72
C SER A 197 -14.13 -10.03 6.32
N GLY A 198 -13.11 -9.22 6.03
CA GLY A 198 -13.25 -7.87 5.49
C GLY A 198 -13.72 -6.83 6.51
N TRP A 199 -13.25 -6.89 7.76
CA TRP A 199 -13.58 -5.91 8.79
C TRP A 199 -12.35 -5.47 9.59
N ALA A 200 -12.43 -4.27 10.18
CA ALA A 200 -11.48 -3.74 11.13
C ALA A 200 -12.20 -2.96 12.23
N SER A 201 -11.66 -2.99 13.45
CA SER A 201 -12.19 -2.28 14.62
C SER A 201 -11.07 -1.67 15.45
N LYS A 202 -11.38 -0.62 16.23
CA LYS A 202 -10.46 -0.02 17.22
C LYS A 202 -10.34 -0.85 18.49
N GLU A 203 -11.29 -1.72 18.76
CA GLU A 203 -11.35 -2.56 19.94
C GLU A 203 -11.44 -4.04 19.54
N ILE A 204 -10.89 -4.94 20.36
CA ILE A 204 -10.90 -6.39 20.10
C ILE A 204 -12.33 -6.93 19.95
N ASP A 205 -13.22 -6.47 20.83
CA ASP A 205 -14.63 -6.86 20.84
C ASP A 205 -15.55 -5.85 20.15
N GLY A 206 -14.96 -4.95 19.35
CA GLY A 206 -15.68 -3.91 18.65
C GLY A 206 -16.44 -4.40 17.42
N PRO A 207 -17.12 -3.50 16.71
CA PRO A 207 -17.93 -3.84 15.53
C PRO A 207 -17.12 -4.54 14.45
N ARG A 208 -17.69 -5.61 13.87
CA ARG A 208 -17.06 -6.45 12.81
C ARG A 208 -17.81 -6.30 11.49
N GLU A 209 -17.90 -5.07 10.97
CA GLU A 209 -18.75 -4.74 9.83
C GLU A 209 -18.00 -4.62 8.51
N ASN A 210 -16.97 -3.78 8.47
CA ASN A 210 -16.24 -3.42 7.25
C ASN A 210 -14.84 -2.89 7.54
N LEU A 211 -14.09 -2.55 6.48
CA LEU A 211 -12.73 -1.99 6.56
C LEU A 211 -12.69 -0.44 6.59
N GLN A 212 -13.84 0.24 6.69
CA GLN A 212 -13.88 1.70 6.76
C GLN A 212 -13.08 2.28 7.93
N PRO A 213 -13.04 1.67 9.15
CA PRO A 213 -12.17 2.16 10.22
C PRO A 213 -10.71 2.26 9.81
N LEU A 214 -10.18 1.27 9.05
CA LEU A 214 -8.81 1.28 8.54
C LEU A 214 -8.59 2.39 7.49
N LEU A 215 -9.49 2.53 6.53
CA LEU A 215 -9.42 3.57 5.51
C LEU A 215 -9.49 4.98 6.12
N ASN A 216 -10.33 5.18 7.12
CA ASN A 216 -10.42 6.45 7.85
C ASN A 216 -9.14 6.73 8.62
N LEU A 217 -8.62 5.74 9.35
CA LEU A 217 -7.39 5.88 10.12
C LEU A 217 -6.18 6.23 9.23
N ILE A 218 -6.07 5.62 8.05
CA ILE A 218 -5.02 5.98 7.08
C ILE A 218 -5.11 7.46 6.71
N ILE A 219 -6.32 7.99 6.45
CA ILE A 219 -6.49 9.41 6.10
C ILE A 219 -6.18 10.33 7.28
N GLU A 220 -6.52 9.94 8.49
CA GLU A 220 -6.33 10.73 9.71
C GLU A 220 -4.86 10.75 10.14
N HIS A 221 -4.19 9.61 10.12
CA HIS A 221 -2.84 9.44 10.67
C HIS A 221 -1.73 9.75 9.66
N VAL A 222 -1.89 9.34 8.40
CA VAL A 222 -0.88 9.58 7.38
C VAL A 222 -1.06 10.97 6.77
N LYS A 223 -0.04 11.83 6.90
CA LYS A 223 -0.06 13.16 6.30
C LYS A 223 -0.13 13.06 4.77
N PRO A 224 -0.87 13.97 4.10
CA PRO A 224 -0.88 14.00 2.65
C PRO A 224 0.51 14.34 2.10
N SER A 225 0.86 13.71 0.98
CA SER A 225 2.07 14.05 0.22
C SER A 225 2.06 15.52 -0.18
N THR A 226 3.10 16.23 0.18
CA THR A 226 3.31 17.63 -0.20
C THR A 226 4.44 17.75 -1.20
N PHE A 227 4.25 18.53 -2.25
CA PHE A 227 5.28 18.80 -3.24
C PHE A 227 5.03 20.16 -3.92
N ASP A 228 6.11 20.82 -4.34
CA ASP A 228 6.05 22.10 -5.01
C ASP A 228 5.83 21.91 -6.52
N LYS A 229 4.62 22.26 -6.98
CA LYS A 229 4.21 22.15 -8.40
C LYS A 229 4.88 23.16 -9.31
N THR A 230 5.44 24.23 -8.77
CA THR A 230 6.05 25.33 -9.52
C THR A 230 7.48 25.05 -9.96
N LYS A 231 8.14 24.12 -9.29
CA LYS A 231 9.51 23.69 -9.60
C LYS A 231 9.59 22.82 -10.86
N PRO A 232 10.78 22.69 -11.47
CA PRO A 232 11.01 21.73 -12.55
C PRO A 232 10.62 20.31 -12.12
N PHE A 233 10.10 19.53 -13.06
CA PHE A 233 9.75 18.12 -12.80
C PHE A 233 10.95 17.32 -12.33
N ALA A 234 10.81 16.64 -11.21
CA ALA A 234 11.74 15.64 -10.71
C ALA A 234 10.98 14.45 -10.12
N MET A 235 11.39 13.24 -10.51
CA MET A 235 10.82 11.99 -10.05
C MET A 235 11.96 11.02 -9.70
N LEU A 236 11.90 10.42 -8.52
CA LEU A 236 12.73 9.28 -8.18
C LEU A 236 12.05 8.01 -8.68
N SER A 237 12.66 7.35 -9.66
CA SER A 237 12.17 6.05 -10.15
C SER A 237 12.74 4.94 -9.28
N THR A 238 11.87 4.11 -8.74
CA THR A 238 12.22 3.04 -7.80
C THR A 238 11.89 1.64 -8.32
N LEU A 239 10.89 1.54 -9.20
CA LEU A 239 10.44 0.27 -9.74
C LEU A 239 10.52 0.27 -11.26
N LEU A 240 10.97 -0.85 -11.81
CA LEU A 240 11.01 -1.12 -13.25
C LEU A 240 10.06 -2.27 -13.56
N TYR A 241 9.11 -2.02 -14.43
CA TYR A 241 8.23 -3.04 -14.99
C TYR A 241 8.57 -3.28 -16.46
N ALA A 242 8.44 -4.53 -16.89
CA ALA A 242 8.48 -4.90 -18.29
C ALA A 242 7.11 -5.44 -18.70
N ASP A 243 6.49 -4.79 -19.65
CA ASP A 243 5.23 -5.20 -20.25
C ASP A 243 5.47 -5.56 -21.71
N SER A 244 4.88 -6.68 -22.18
CA SER A 244 5.09 -7.16 -23.56
C SER A 244 4.57 -6.20 -24.62
N PHE A 245 3.59 -5.36 -24.27
CA PHE A 245 2.97 -4.40 -25.19
C PHE A 245 3.52 -2.98 -25.03
N LEU A 246 3.71 -2.53 -23.78
CA LEU A 246 4.17 -1.17 -23.47
C LEU A 246 5.70 -1.05 -23.36
N GLY A 247 6.40 -2.18 -23.31
CA GLY A 247 7.83 -2.19 -23.06
C GLY A 247 8.19 -1.91 -21.59
N ARG A 248 9.31 -1.22 -21.37
CA ARG A 248 9.80 -0.88 -20.03
C ARG A 248 9.08 0.33 -19.48
N SER A 249 8.52 0.20 -18.30
CA SER A 249 7.83 1.26 -17.56
C SER A 249 8.51 1.54 -16.23
N LEU A 250 8.80 2.80 -15.95
CA LEU A 250 9.37 3.24 -14.69
C LEU A 250 8.27 3.79 -13.79
N VAL A 251 8.24 3.33 -12.55
CA VAL A 251 7.32 3.82 -11.52
C VAL A 251 8.10 4.44 -10.37
N GLY A 252 7.64 5.57 -9.89
CA GLY A 252 8.31 6.30 -8.82
C GLY A 252 7.46 7.41 -8.24
N ARG A 253 8.04 8.11 -7.27
CA ARG A 253 7.44 9.27 -6.61
C ARG A 253 7.89 10.55 -7.29
N ILE A 254 6.92 11.40 -7.66
CA ILE A 254 7.20 12.78 -8.08
C ILE A 254 7.59 13.57 -6.83
N ALA A 255 8.83 14.03 -6.79
CA ALA A 255 9.35 14.83 -5.68
C ALA A 255 8.98 16.31 -5.82
N GLN A 256 8.90 16.81 -7.06
CA GLN A 256 8.51 18.20 -7.37
C GLN A 256 8.07 18.35 -8.82
N GLY A 257 7.39 19.44 -9.10
CA GLY A 257 6.95 19.80 -10.45
C GLY A 257 5.76 18.98 -10.94
N THR A 258 5.55 19.00 -12.24
CA THR A 258 4.46 18.28 -12.92
C THR A 258 4.96 17.63 -14.19
N ALA A 259 4.43 16.44 -14.52
CA ALA A 259 4.67 15.77 -15.78
C ALA A 259 3.40 15.76 -16.64
N LYS A 260 3.55 15.94 -17.95
CA LYS A 260 2.46 15.85 -18.91
C LYS A 260 2.68 14.64 -19.81
N ALA A 261 1.61 14.08 -20.32
CA ALA A 261 1.71 13.02 -21.33
C ALA A 261 2.52 13.51 -22.54
N ASN A 262 3.37 12.63 -23.10
CA ASN A 262 4.27 12.93 -24.22
C ASN A 262 5.31 14.04 -23.97
N GLN A 263 5.53 14.43 -22.72
CA GLN A 263 6.60 15.37 -22.37
C GLN A 263 7.96 14.67 -22.49
N GLN A 264 8.93 15.34 -23.12
CA GLN A 264 10.33 14.89 -23.08
C GLN A 264 10.88 15.13 -21.67
N ILE A 265 11.51 14.11 -21.11
CA ILE A 265 12.17 14.16 -19.80
C ILE A 265 13.60 13.68 -19.94
N LYS A 266 14.49 14.17 -19.09
CA LYS A 266 15.86 13.71 -18.98
C LYS A 266 15.96 12.65 -17.88
N ALA A 267 16.42 11.46 -18.21
CA ALA A 267 16.83 10.47 -17.22
C ALA A 267 18.28 10.76 -16.79
N ILE A 268 18.54 10.62 -15.50
CA ILE A 268 19.86 10.83 -14.90
C ILE A 268 20.13 9.59 -14.04
N ASP A 269 21.27 8.96 -14.22
CA ASP A 269 21.79 7.95 -13.30
C ASP A 269 22.33 8.63 -12.05
N LEU A 270 22.22 7.94 -10.89
CA LEU A 270 22.72 8.39 -9.61
C LEU A 270 24.21 8.05 -9.45
#